data_85a0ae3eada525ff5ddcd2d815e9f831
#
_entry.id   85a0ae3eada525ff5ddcd2d815e9f831
#
_cell.length_a   1.000
_cell.length_b   1.000
_cell.length_c   1.000
_cell.angle_alpha   90.00
_cell.angle_beta   90.00
_cell.angle_gamma   90.00
#
_symmetry.space_group_name_H-M   'P 1'
#
loop_
_entity.id
_entity.type
_entity.pdbx_description
1 polymer ?
#
loop_
_entity_poly.entity_id
_entity_poly.type
_entity_poly.pdbx_seq_one_letter_code
_entity_poly.pdbx_strand_id
1 'polypeptide(L)'
;MDIGVVIKKYRKEAGMTQEEMANRLGVTTPAVNKWENSNSKPDIELLAPIARLLDISLDTLLSFHENLLDTEIEEIIRKMDRMFSEEGYEKTYEWALRLIKEYPNCNMLIWQAAVMLDARRITDKCTNPEKYDKQINAWYELALHDENEEIQHHAADSLFGFYLRKKDYTKAEKYLDYFSEHDPMKSYYQGRLLQEQGKIKEAYEKYENVIFSGFSTLNFVLSTMAGLALRENDIGYARFLSGKVQAVAHTLEMGKYNEYSPMLDIVCAGKDVEGTYKVVKHLLDNVGTMYDFRKSGLYKHMKFRDIDEAILDGVKEKLLEGFRNEEEFGYMAGYEPWEKLIFDR
;
A
#
# COMPACT_ATOMS: atom_id res chain seq x y z
N MET A 1 1.50 -12.52 -28.51
CA MET A 1 1.10 -12.26 -29.94
C MET A 1 1.38 -13.54 -30.75
N ASP A 2 0.62 -13.86 -31.83
CA ASP A 2 0.85 -15.06 -32.65
C ASP A 2 2.06 -14.84 -33.57
N ILE A 3 2.96 -15.82 -33.63
CA ILE A 3 4.17 -15.80 -34.50
C ILE A 3 3.85 -15.46 -35.96
N GLY A 4 2.71 -15.90 -36.49
CA GLY A 4 2.29 -15.60 -37.84
C GLY A 4 2.01 -14.12 -38.08
N VAL A 5 1.46 -13.44 -37.09
CA VAL A 5 1.21 -11.99 -37.14
C VAL A 5 2.54 -11.24 -37.16
N VAL A 6 3.54 -11.68 -36.39
CA VAL A 6 4.89 -11.10 -36.35
C VAL A 6 5.58 -11.28 -37.70
N ILE A 7 5.59 -12.51 -38.23
CA ILE A 7 6.17 -12.80 -39.53
C ILE A 7 5.57 -11.88 -40.61
N LYS A 8 4.24 -11.79 -40.69
CA LYS A 8 3.53 -10.95 -41.66
C LYS A 8 3.87 -9.48 -41.55
N LYS A 9 4.00 -8.95 -40.31
CA LYS A 9 4.36 -7.57 -40.01
C LYS A 9 5.75 -7.26 -40.55
N TYR A 10 6.76 -7.99 -40.06
CA TYR A 10 8.15 -7.70 -40.41
C TYR A 10 8.52 -8.03 -41.85
N ARG A 11 7.90 -9.06 -42.44
CA ARG A 11 8.03 -9.31 -43.90
C ARG A 11 7.57 -8.10 -44.74
N LYS A 12 6.42 -7.50 -44.37
CA LYS A 12 5.91 -6.30 -45.04
C LYS A 12 6.80 -5.08 -44.83
N GLU A 13 7.30 -4.90 -43.60
CA GLU A 13 8.24 -3.83 -43.30
C GLU A 13 9.56 -3.97 -44.06
N ALA A 14 10.00 -5.21 -44.29
CA ALA A 14 11.14 -5.51 -45.14
C ALA A 14 10.84 -5.44 -46.65
N GLY A 15 9.63 -5.09 -47.04
CA GLY A 15 9.22 -4.95 -48.44
C GLY A 15 9.16 -6.26 -49.24
N MET A 16 9.15 -7.42 -48.59
CA MET A 16 9.18 -8.74 -49.23
C MET A 16 7.78 -9.27 -49.51
N THR A 17 7.63 -9.95 -50.63
CA THR A 17 6.45 -10.80 -50.92
C THR A 17 6.53 -12.13 -50.17
N GLN A 18 5.41 -12.85 -50.05
CA GLN A 18 5.43 -14.20 -49.48
C GLN A 18 6.26 -15.19 -50.34
N GLU A 19 6.31 -15.00 -51.63
CA GLU A 19 7.09 -15.82 -52.54
C GLU A 19 8.62 -15.57 -52.36
N GLU A 20 9.03 -14.32 -52.27
CA GLU A 20 10.44 -13.97 -51.99
C GLU A 20 10.89 -14.52 -50.65
N MET A 21 10.07 -14.39 -49.62
CA MET A 21 10.39 -14.97 -48.30
C MET A 21 10.50 -16.48 -48.37
N ALA A 22 9.55 -17.16 -49.05
CA ALA A 22 9.56 -18.60 -49.23
C ALA A 22 10.83 -19.09 -49.97
N ASN A 23 11.19 -18.41 -51.05
CA ASN A 23 12.41 -18.73 -51.84
C ASN A 23 13.69 -18.58 -50.99
N ARG A 24 13.80 -17.51 -50.18
CA ARG A 24 14.97 -17.27 -49.31
C ARG A 24 15.07 -18.28 -48.17
N LEU A 25 14.00 -18.81 -47.70
CA LEU A 25 13.93 -19.80 -46.61
C LEU A 25 13.95 -21.25 -47.11
N GLY A 26 13.87 -21.47 -48.42
CA GLY A 26 13.82 -22.82 -49.00
C GLY A 26 12.51 -23.56 -48.71
N VAL A 27 11.41 -22.82 -48.57
CA VAL A 27 10.07 -23.36 -48.30
C VAL A 27 9.11 -22.99 -49.43
N THR A 28 7.89 -23.49 -49.36
CA THR A 28 6.85 -23.15 -50.36
C THR A 28 6.07 -21.90 -49.98
N THR A 29 5.61 -21.09 -50.94
CA THR A 29 4.77 -19.92 -50.72
C THR A 29 3.52 -20.24 -49.89
N PRO A 30 2.81 -21.38 -50.13
CA PRO A 30 1.69 -21.80 -49.29
C PRO A 30 2.06 -22.03 -47.81
N ALA A 31 3.29 -22.45 -47.53
CA ALA A 31 3.75 -22.61 -46.15
C ALA A 31 3.81 -21.25 -45.42
N VAL A 32 4.44 -20.24 -46.05
CA VAL A 32 4.47 -18.87 -45.51
C VAL A 32 3.07 -18.31 -45.31
N ASN A 33 2.18 -18.51 -46.29
CA ASN A 33 0.79 -18.08 -46.17
C ASN A 33 0.04 -18.75 -45.00
N LYS A 34 0.27 -20.06 -44.77
CA LYS A 34 -0.33 -20.77 -43.63
C LYS A 34 0.19 -20.23 -42.31
N TRP A 35 1.49 -19.89 -42.19
CA TRP A 35 2.08 -19.28 -40.98
C TRP A 35 1.44 -17.93 -40.71
N GLU A 36 1.38 -17.04 -41.70
CA GLU A 36 0.85 -15.68 -41.56
C GLU A 36 -0.65 -15.62 -41.25
N ASN A 37 -1.39 -16.67 -41.52
CA ASN A 37 -2.80 -16.81 -41.19
C ASN A 37 -3.04 -17.74 -39.99
N SER A 38 -1.99 -18.10 -39.26
CA SER A 38 -2.05 -18.95 -38.07
C SER A 38 -2.65 -20.34 -38.29
N ASN A 39 -2.67 -20.82 -39.54
CA ASN A 39 -3.16 -22.15 -39.90
C ASN A 39 -2.11 -23.24 -39.61
N SER A 40 -0.83 -22.89 -39.52
CA SER A 40 0.26 -23.73 -39.07
C SER A 40 1.38 -22.86 -38.50
N LYS A 41 2.32 -23.47 -37.77
CA LYS A 41 3.52 -22.79 -37.25
C LYS A 41 4.74 -23.23 -38.09
N PRO A 42 5.78 -22.35 -38.20
CA PRO A 42 7.07 -22.78 -38.73
C PRO A 42 7.69 -23.90 -37.89
N ASP A 43 8.47 -24.75 -38.53
CA ASP A 43 9.31 -25.71 -37.83
C ASP A 43 10.35 -24.96 -36.96
N ILE A 44 10.74 -25.57 -35.82
CA ILE A 44 11.70 -24.99 -34.91
C ILE A 44 13.06 -24.66 -35.58
N GLU A 45 13.46 -25.46 -36.57
CA GLU A 45 14.70 -25.25 -37.35
C GLU A 45 14.65 -24.01 -38.23
N LEU A 46 13.43 -23.53 -38.57
CA LEU A 46 13.22 -22.35 -39.41
C LEU A 46 13.16 -21.05 -38.58
N LEU A 47 12.97 -21.12 -37.29
CA LEU A 47 12.81 -19.91 -36.44
C LEU A 47 14.02 -18.99 -36.53
N ALA A 48 15.23 -19.54 -36.40
CA ALA A 48 16.47 -18.73 -36.51
C ALA A 48 16.70 -18.18 -37.93
N PRO A 49 16.52 -18.93 -39.03
CA PRO A 49 16.52 -18.40 -40.40
C PRO A 49 15.49 -17.29 -40.64
N ILE A 50 14.24 -17.43 -40.13
CA ILE A 50 13.21 -16.42 -40.24
C ILE A 50 13.63 -15.12 -39.50
N ALA A 51 14.10 -15.25 -38.27
CA ALA A 51 14.53 -14.10 -37.48
C ALA A 51 15.66 -13.33 -38.16
N ARG A 52 16.67 -14.03 -38.69
CA ARG A 52 17.78 -13.41 -39.44
C ARG A 52 17.32 -12.77 -40.76
N LEU A 53 16.38 -13.42 -41.49
CA LEU A 53 15.85 -12.88 -42.73
C LEU A 53 15.06 -11.58 -42.50
N LEU A 54 14.36 -11.50 -41.39
CA LEU A 54 13.52 -10.35 -41.02
C LEU A 54 14.30 -9.29 -40.20
N ASP A 55 15.59 -9.55 -39.91
CA ASP A 55 16.46 -8.69 -39.07
C ASP A 55 15.85 -8.38 -37.69
N ILE A 56 15.34 -9.41 -37.03
CA ILE A 56 14.76 -9.35 -35.68
C ILE A 56 15.38 -10.42 -34.79
N SER A 57 15.23 -10.24 -33.46
CA SER A 57 15.60 -11.28 -32.50
C SER A 57 14.59 -12.44 -32.51
N LEU A 58 15.00 -13.61 -31.99
CA LEU A 58 14.08 -14.73 -31.76
C LEU A 58 12.98 -14.36 -30.76
N ASP A 59 13.30 -13.55 -29.75
CA ASP A 59 12.33 -13.08 -28.76
C ASP A 59 11.25 -12.21 -29.42
N THR A 60 11.65 -11.31 -30.31
CA THR A 60 10.71 -10.54 -31.14
C THR A 60 9.85 -11.44 -32.01
N LEU A 61 10.47 -12.42 -32.68
CA LEU A 61 9.76 -13.36 -33.56
C LEU A 61 8.70 -14.20 -32.81
N LEU A 62 9.06 -14.66 -31.61
CA LEU A 62 8.20 -15.47 -30.76
C LEU A 62 7.26 -14.63 -29.88
N SER A 63 7.38 -13.30 -29.94
CA SER A 63 6.73 -12.36 -29.01
C SER A 63 7.02 -12.74 -27.55
N PHE A 64 8.25 -13.20 -27.31
CA PHE A 64 8.68 -13.57 -25.98
C PHE A 64 9.07 -12.30 -25.21
N HIS A 65 8.43 -12.10 -24.09
CA HIS A 65 8.81 -11.16 -23.06
C HIS A 65 9.11 -11.98 -21.81
N GLU A 66 10.26 -11.78 -21.22
CA GLU A 66 10.69 -12.50 -20.02
C GLU A 66 9.70 -12.25 -18.87
N ASN A 67 9.19 -11.02 -18.78
CA ASN A 67 8.19 -10.61 -17.80
C ASN A 67 7.05 -9.84 -18.48
N LEU A 68 5.82 -10.03 -18.00
CA LEU A 68 4.69 -9.17 -18.36
C LEU A 68 4.87 -7.77 -17.75
N LEU A 69 4.49 -6.75 -18.51
CA LEU A 69 4.36 -5.39 -17.98
C LEU A 69 3.14 -5.30 -17.06
N ASP A 70 3.18 -4.39 -16.09
CA ASP A 70 2.04 -4.17 -15.18
C ASP A 70 0.75 -3.87 -15.93
N THR A 71 0.82 -3.11 -17.02
CA THR A 71 -0.34 -2.83 -17.89
C THR A 71 -0.90 -4.07 -18.56
N GLU A 72 -0.06 -5.04 -18.93
CA GLU A 72 -0.50 -6.30 -19.51
C GLU A 72 -1.18 -7.19 -18.45
N ILE A 73 -0.62 -7.21 -17.24
CA ILE A 73 -1.23 -7.90 -16.10
C ILE A 73 -2.60 -7.30 -15.79
N GLU A 74 -2.73 -5.98 -15.75
CA GLU A 74 -4.01 -5.31 -15.55
C GLU A 74 -5.06 -5.67 -16.61
N GLU A 75 -4.66 -5.73 -17.89
CA GLU A 75 -5.56 -6.12 -18.98
C GLU A 75 -6.03 -7.57 -18.84
N ILE A 76 -5.12 -8.46 -18.46
CA ILE A 76 -5.41 -9.87 -18.17
C ILE A 76 -6.43 -9.98 -17.03
N ILE A 77 -6.20 -9.25 -15.94
CA ILE A 77 -7.07 -9.25 -14.75
C ILE A 77 -8.46 -8.67 -15.10
N ARG A 78 -8.52 -7.58 -15.87
CA ARG A 78 -9.80 -7.03 -16.37
C ARG A 78 -10.55 -8.03 -17.27
N LYS A 79 -9.83 -8.79 -18.09
CA LYS A 79 -10.42 -9.86 -18.90
C LYS A 79 -11.00 -10.96 -18.01
N MET A 80 -10.25 -11.37 -16.99
CA MET A 80 -10.68 -12.39 -16.03
C MET A 80 -11.96 -11.95 -15.30
N ASP A 81 -12.06 -10.67 -14.91
CA ASP A 81 -13.25 -10.12 -14.27
C ASP A 81 -14.49 -10.19 -15.18
N ARG A 82 -14.34 -9.84 -16.45
CA ARG A 82 -15.42 -10.00 -17.45
C ARG A 82 -15.85 -11.46 -17.60
N MET A 83 -14.89 -12.39 -17.67
CA MET A 83 -15.17 -13.82 -17.82
C MET A 83 -15.98 -14.39 -16.66
N PHE A 84 -15.79 -13.93 -15.43
CA PHE A 84 -16.64 -14.35 -14.31
C PHE A 84 -18.11 -14.01 -14.55
N SER A 85 -18.39 -12.85 -15.15
CA SER A 85 -19.76 -12.39 -15.43
C SER A 85 -20.37 -13.05 -16.67
N GLU A 86 -19.57 -13.30 -17.70
CA GLU A 86 -20.04 -13.79 -19.01
C GLU A 86 -20.04 -15.31 -19.12
N GLU A 87 -19.02 -15.97 -18.55
CA GLU A 87 -18.78 -17.40 -18.71
C GLU A 87 -18.89 -18.20 -17.40
N GLY A 88 -18.88 -17.50 -16.26
CA GLY A 88 -18.97 -18.09 -14.95
C GLY A 88 -17.64 -18.60 -14.38
N TYR A 89 -17.67 -18.98 -13.10
CA TYR A 89 -16.49 -19.30 -12.32
C TYR A 89 -15.64 -20.45 -12.89
N GLU A 90 -16.24 -21.58 -13.25
CA GLU A 90 -15.53 -22.79 -13.68
C GLU A 90 -14.68 -22.55 -14.94
N LYS A 91 -15.28 -21.91 -15.96
CA LYS A 91 -14.55 -21.61 -17.21
C LYS A 91 -13.44 -20.60 -16.99
N THR A 92 -13.66 -19.60 -16.13
CA THR A 92 -12.64 -18.62 -15.77
C THR A 92 -11.49 -19.29 -15.03
N TYR A 93 -11.77 -20.21 -14.13
CA TYR A 93 -10.76 -21.00 -13.43
C TYR A 93 -9.93 -21.85 -14.40
N GLU A 94 -10.58 -22.56 -15.33
CA GLU A 94 -9.88 -23.35 -16.36
C GLU A 94 -9.01 -22.46 -17.27
N TRP A 95 -9.50 -21.28 -17.60
CA TRP A 95 -8.72 -20.31 -18.36
C TRP A 95 -7.50 -19.81 -17.57
N ALA A 96 -7.64 -19.49 -16.29
CA ALA A 96 -6.55 -19.09 -15.43
C ALA A 96 -5.48 -20.19 -15.29
N LEU A 97 -5.89 -21.46 -15.19
CA LEU A 97 -4.97 -22.60 -15.19
C LEU A 97 -4.09 -22.67 -16.46
N ARG A 98 -4.66 -22.37 -17.63
CA ARG A 98 -3.90 -22.31 -18.89
C ARG A 98 -2.98 -21.11 -18.94
N LEU A 99 -3.47 -19.94 -18.56
CA LEU A 99 -2.72 -18.70 -18.53
C LEU A 99 -1.46 -18.79 -17.65
N ILE A 100 -1.60 -19.32 -16.44
CA ILE A 100 -0.46 -19.46 -15.51
C ILE A 100 0.60 -20.43 -16.03
N LYS A 101 0.21 -21.41 -16.86
CA LYS A 101 1.19 -22.27 -17.56
C LYS A 101 1.94 -21.53 -18.68
N GLU A 102 1.38 -20.48 -19.25
CA GLU A 102 2.07 -19.63 -20.23
C GLU A 102 3.06 -18.66 -19.54
N TYR A 103 2.75 -18.25 -18.30
CA TYR A 103 3.56 -17.31 -17.51
C TYR A 103 3.91 -17.90 -16.12
N PRO A 104 4.64 -19.01 -16.06
CA PRO A 104 4.84 -19.78 -14.82
C PRO A 104 5.69 -19.05 -13.76
N ASN A 105 6.47 -18.04 -14.17
CA ASN A 105 7.35 -17.28 -13.30
C ASN A 105 6.83 -15.85 -13.02
N CYS A 106 5.66 -15.47 -13.53
CA CYS A 106 5.07 -14.16 -13.27
C CYS A 106 4.25 -14.20 -11.97
N ASN A 107 4.93 -14.14 -10.83
CA ASN A 107 4.31 -14.32 -9.52
C ASN A 107 3.27 -13.24 -9.17
N MET A 108 3.42 -12.02 -9.69
CA MET A 108 2.39 -10.97 -9.56
C MET A 108 1.08 -11.39 -10.24
N LEU A 109 1.15 -11.89 -11.48
CA LEU A 109 -0.04 -12.39 -12.19
C LEU A 109 -0.66 -13.59 -11.47
N ILE A 110 0.18 -14.54 -11.02
CA ILE A 110 -0.24 -15.75 -10.31
C ILE A 110 -1.00 -15.37 -9.04
N TRP A 111 -0.44 -14.45 -8.25
CA TRP A 111 -1.07 -13.95 -7.02
C TRP A 111 -2.39 -13.24 -7.32
N GLN A 112 -2.43 -12.29 -8.26
CA GLN A 112 -3.65 -11.55 -8.58
C GLN A 112 -4.76 -12.47 -9.08
N ALA A 113 -4.43 -13.43 -9.94
CA ALA A 113 -5.39 -14.44 -10.41
C ALA A 113 -5.93 -15.30 -9.25
N ALA A 114 -5.05 -15.71 -8.32
CA ALA A 114 -5.44 -16.45 -7.13
C ALA A 114 -6.38 -15.64 -6.24
N VAL A 115 -6.09 -14.34 -6.00
CA VAL A 115 -6.93 -13.43 -5.20
C VAL A 115 -8.33 -13.29 -5.82
N MET A 116 -8.41 -13.08 -7.14
CA MET A 116 -9.71 -12.97 -7.81
C MET A 116 -10.52 -14.25 -7.70
N LEU A 117 -9.90 -15.40 -7.93
CA LEU A 117 -10.57 -16.69 -7.80
C LEU A 117 -11.01 -16.97 -6.36
N ASP A 118 -10.16 -16.64 -5.37
CA ASP A 118 -10.50 -16.82 -3.95
C ASP A 118 -11.69 -15.93 -3.53
N ALA A 119 -11.73 -14.68 -3.98
CA ALA A 119 -12.83 -13.77 -3.71
C ALA A 119 -14.13 -14.20 -4.41
N ARG A 120 -14.06 -14.45 -5.73
CA ARG A 120 -15.23 -14.74 -6.54
C ARG A 120 -15.91 -16.06 -6.18
N ARG A 121 -15.19 -17.11 -5.79
CA ARG A 121 -15.81 -18.37 -5.34
C ARG A 121 -16.69 -18.20 -4.08
N ILE A 122 -16.41 -17.17 -3.28
CA ILE A 122 -17.20 -16.85 -2.07
C ILE A 122 -18.40 -15.98 -2.45
N THR A 123 -18.17 -14.92 -3.24
CA THR A 123 -19.22 -13.94 -3.61
C THR A 123 -20.22 -14.49 -4.61
N ASP A 124 -19.77 -15.24 -5.59
CA ASP A 124 -20.61 -15.74 -6.68
C ASP A 124 -21.32 -17.07 -6.34
N LYS A 125 -21.31 -17.45 -5.06
CA LYS A 125 -21.96 -18.66 -4.53
C LYS A 125 -21.56 -19.92 -5.30
N CYS A 126 -20.26 -20.04 -5.59
CA CYS A 126 -19.73 -21.19 -6.31
C CYS A 126 -20.12 -22.50 -5.61
N THR A 127 -20.61 -23.46 -6.39
CA THR A 127 -20.93 -24.79 -5.87
C THR A 127 -19.66 -25.51 -5.48
N ASN A 128 -19.54 -25.92 -4.21
CA ASN A 128 -18.36 -26.59 -3.65
C ASN A 128 -17.04 -25.78 -3.80
N PRO A 129 -16.96 -24.59 -3.19
CA PRO A 129 -15.81 -23.70 -3.33
C PRO A 129 -14.50 -24.31 -2.80
N GLU A 130 -14.57 -25.29 -1.91
CA GLU A 130 -13.40 -25.91 -1.29
C GLU A 130 -12.57 -26.78 -2.24
N LYS A 131 -13.15 -27.21 -3.36
CA LYS A 131 -12.40 -27.99 -4.36
C LYS A 131 -11.23 -27.22 -4.97
N TYR A 132 -11.27 -25.87 -4.91
CA TYR A 132 -10.24 -24.98 -5.45
C TYR A 132 -9.17 -24.61 -4.42
N ASP A 133 -9.38 -24.90 -3.14
CA ASP A 133 -8.48 -24.52 -2.02
C ASP A 133 -7.03 -24.90 -2.31
N LYS A 134 -6.81 -26.14 -2.72
CA LYS A 134 -5.45 -26.66 -2.94
C LYS A 134 -4.69 -25.86 -4.02
N GLN A 135 -5.35 -25.55 -5.12
CA GLN A 135 -4.70 -24.84 -6.24
C GLN A 135 -4.48 -23.36 -5.91
N ILE A 136 -5.48 -22.69 -5.36
CA ILE A 136 -5.39 -21.28 -4.98
C ILE A 136 -4.28 -21.12 -3.94
N ASN A 137 -4.23 -22.01 -2.96
CA ASN A 137 -3.20 -21.97 -1.92
C ASN A 137 -1.79 -22.20 -2.50
N ALA A 138 -1.66 -23.14 -3.43
CA ALA A 138 -0.38 -23.40 -4.11
C ALA A 138 0.12 -22.18 -4.91
N TRP A 139 -0.78 -21.40 -5.47
CA TRP A 139 -0.42 -20.16 -6.18
C TRP A 139 0.00 -19.04 -5.21
N TYR A 140 -0.66 -18.91 -4.07
CA TYR A 140 -0.21 -18.01 -3.02
C TYR A 140 1.18 -18.39 -2.49
N GLU A 141 1.45 -19.68 -2.29
CA GLU A 141 2.75 -20.18 -1.84
C GLU A 141 3.85 -19.93 -2.90
N LEU A 142 3.54 -20.04 -4.20
CA LEU A 142 4.49 -19.64 -5.25
C LEU A 142 4.87 -18.17 -5.14
N ALA A 143 3.88 -17.29 -5.02
CA ALA A 143 4.11 -15.85 -4.90
C ALA A 143 4.83 -15.46 -3.60
N LEU A 144 4.67 -16.24 -2.53
CA LEU A 144 5.36 -16.02 -1.25
C LEU A 144 6.88 -16.18 -1.35
N HIS A 145 7.36 -16.92 -2.34
CA HIS A 145 8.79 -17.16 -2.57
C HIS A 145 9.39 -16.25 -3.64
N ASP A 146 8.70 -15.19 -4.05
CA ASP A 146 9.24 -14.18 -4.96
C ASP A 146 10.41 -13.42 -4.33
N GLU A 147 11.32 -12.91 -5.16
CA GLU A 147 12.41 -12.03 -4.70
C GLU A 147 11.92 -10.62 -4.33
N ASN A 148 10.76 -10.21 -4.85
CA ASN A 148 10.12 -8.93 -4.54
C ASN A 148 9.34 -9.02 -3.23
N GLU A 149 9.79 -8.26 -2.21
CA GLU A 149 9.17 -8.20 -0.89
C GLU A 149 7.69 -7.77 -0.94
N GLU A 150 7.30 -6.93 -1.89
CA GLU A 150 5.91 -6.49 -2.05
C GLU A 150 5.01 -7.68 -2.43
N ILE A 151 5.45 -8.52 -3.38
CA ILE A 151 4.73 -9.73 -3.78
C ILE A 151 4.67 -10.73 -2.61
N GLN A 152 5.77 -10.89 -1.87
CA GLN A 152 5.80 -11.73 -0.67
C GLN A 152 4.77 -11.26 0.37
N HIS A 153 4.71 -9.97 0.66
CA HIS A 153 3.75 -9.40 1.62
C HIS A 153 2.30 -9.61 1.17
N HIS A 154 2.01 -9.41 -0.11
CA HIS A 154 0.69 -9.66 -0.68
C HIS A 154 0.29 -11.14 -0.58
N ALA A 155 1.22 -12.05 -0.86
CA ALA A 155 0.98 -13.49 -0.73
C ALA A 155 0.78 -13.90 0.73
N ALA A 156 1.59 -13.35 1.64
CA ALA A 156 1.48 -13.60 3.08
C ALA A 156 0.12 -13.14 3.64
N ASP A 157 -0.37 -11.94 3.24
CA ASP A 157 -1.72 -11.46 3.59
C ASP A 157 -2.82 -12.42 3.10
N SER A 158 -2.71 -12.85 1.84
CA SER A 158 -3.67 -13.77 1.23
C SER A 158 -3.71 -15.11 1.96
N LEU A 159 -2.53 -15.66 2.30
CA LEU A 159 -2.40 -16.92 3.06
C LEU A 159 -2.89 -16.78 4.50
N PHE A 160 -2.57 -15.67 5.16
CA PHE A 160 -3.11 -15.36 6.48
C PHE A 160 -4.64 -15.36 6.44
N GLY A 161 -5.25 -14.61 5.52
CA GLY A 161 -6.70 -14.52 5.37
C GLY A 161 -7.35 -15.88 5.04
N PHE A 162 -6.70 -16.67 4.17
CA PHE A 162 -7.14 -18.01 3.80
C PHE A 162 -7.21 -18.94 5.03
N TYR A 163 -6.12 -19.06 5.80
CA TYR A 163 -6.08 -19.94 6.96
C TYR A 163 -6.93 -19.42 8.13
N LEU A 164 -7.07 -18.09 8.26
CA LEU A 164 -7.97 -17.50 9.26
C LEU A 164 -9.43 -17.92 9.00
N ARG A 165 -9.90 -17.85 7.74
CA ARG A 165 -11.24 -18.32 7.35
C ARG A 165 -11.44 -19.82 7.59
N LYS A 166 -10.37 -20.62 7.44
CA LYS A 166 -10.39 -22.07 7.73
C LYS A 166 -10.26 -22.38 9.22
N LYS A 167 -10.09 -21.37 10.09
CA LYS A 167 -9.85 -21.50 11.53
C LYS A 167 -8.57 -22.28 11.88
N ASP A 168 -7.63 -22.37 10.93
CA ASP A 168 -6.29 -22.91 11.17
C ASP A 168 -5.38 -21.77 11.66
N TYR A 169 -5.59 -21.37 12.91
CA TYR A 169 -4.93 -20.20 13.51
C TYR A 169 -3.41 -20.36 13.60
N THR A 170 -2.94 -21.60 13.80
CA THR A 170 -1.51 -21.88 13.85
C THR A 170 -0.82 -21.62 12.50
N LYS A 171 -1.48 -21.99 11.39
CA LYS A 171 -0.95 -21.66 10.06
C LYS A 171 -1.10 -20.20 9.74
N ALA A 172 -2.24 -19.57 10.08
CA ALA A 172 -2.42 -18.15 9.87
C ALA A 172 -1.30 -17.33 10.55
N GLU A 173 -0.97 -17.66 11.80
CA GLU A 173 0.05 -16.95 12.58
C GLU A 173 1.44 -16.96 11.91
N LYS A 174 1.84 -18.06 11.24
CA LYS A 174 3.13 -18.16 10.56
C LYS A 174 3.35 -17.09 9.48
N TYR A 175 2.29 -16.69 8.79
CA TYR A 175 2.40 -15.69 7.73
C TYR A 175 2.56 -14.27 8.26
N LEU A 176 2.34 -14.04 9.57
CA LEU A 176 2.64 -12.76 10.22
C LEU A 176 4.14 -12.48 10.32
N ASP A 177 4.98 -13.51 10.22
CA ASP A 177 6.45 -13.36 10.27
C ASP A 177 7.01 -12.67 9.01
N TYR A 178 6.22 -12.62 7.93
CA TYR A 178 6.57 -11.88 6.71
C TYR A 178 6.38 -10.37 6.85
N PHE A 179 5.71 -9.90 7.91
CA PHE A 179 5.51 -8.48 8.19
C PHE A 179 6.48 -8.00 9.26
N SER A 180 7.06 -6.81 9.04
CA SER A 180 7.91 -6.16 10.05
C SER A 180 7.15 -5.95 11.37
N GLU A 181 7.86 -6.01 12.51
CA GLU A 181 7.28 -5.68 13.83
C GLU A 181 6.76 -4.24 13.91
N HIS A 182 7.26 -3.36 13.04
CA HIS A 182 6.84 -1.96 12.98
C HIS A 182 5.73 -1.71 11.95
N ASP A 183 5.28 -2.75 11.23
CA ASP A 183 4.19 -2.63 10.28
C ASP A 183 2.84 -2.57 11.04
N PRO A 184 2.07 -1.47 10.90
CA PRO A 184 0.75 -1.38 11.51
C PRO A 184 -0.19 -2.52 11.10
N MET A 185 -0.03 -3.04 9.88
CA MET A 185 -0.83 -4.16 9.37
C MET A 185 -0.57 -5.44 10.13
N LYS A 186 0.67 -5.69 10.60
CA LYS A 186 0.96 -6.84 11.46
C LYS A 186 0.12 -6.81 12.74
N SER A 187 0.08 -5.66 13.42
CA SER A 187 -0.74 -5.50 14.62
C SER A 187 -2.24 -5.67 14.33
N TYR A 188 -2.71 -5.18 13.20
CA TYR A 188 -4.11 -5.37 12.75
C TYR A 188 -4.42 -6.85 12.53
N TYR A 189 -3.56 -7.60 11.84
CA TYR A 189 -3.75 -9.05 11.61
C TYR A 189 -3.66 -9.86 12.91
N GLN A 190 -2.76 -9.51 13.82
CA GLN A 190 -2.71 -10.10 15.17
C GLN A 190 -4.04 -9.87 15.91
N GLY A 191 -4.60 -8.67 15.81
CA GLY A 191 -5.92 -8.36 16.36
C GLY A 191 -7.02 -9.25 15.77
N ARG A 192 -7.05 -9.43 14.45
CA ARG A 192 -7.98 -10.33 13.77
C ARG A 192 -7.85 -11.78 14.22
N LEU A 193 -6.61 -12.27 14.34
CA LEU A 193 -6.34 -13.63 14.81
C LEU A 193 -6.86 -13.84 16.24
N LEU A 194 -6.58 -12.90 17.13
CA LEU A 194 -7.05 -12.91 18.53
C LEU A 194 -8.58 -12.86 18.60
N GLN A 195 -9.21 -12.03 17.77
CA GLN A 195 -10.66 -11.93 17.66
C GLN A 195 -11.29 -13.28 17.29
N GLU A 196 -10.77 -13.96 16.27
CA GLU A 196 -11.26 -15.28 15.84
C GLU A 196 -11.01 -16.37 16.88
N GLN A 197 -9.96 -16.23 17.70
CA GLN A 197 -9.69 -17.10 18.85
C GLN A 197 -10.59 -16.80 20.07
N GLY A 198 -11.44 -15.79 20.01
CA GLY A 198 -12.30 -15.35 21.12
C GLY A 198 -11.56 -14.54 22.20
N LYS A 199 -10.32 -14.14 21.97
CA LYS A 199 -9.51 -13.30 22.87
C LYS A 199 -9.82 -11.83 22.64
N ILE A 200 -11.06 -11.43 22.93
CA ILE A 200 -11.64 -10.15 22.52
C ILE A 200 -10.88 -8.95 23.11
N LYS A 201 -10.47 -9.04 24.39
CA LYS A 201 -9.77 -7.95 25.06
C LYS A 201 -8.39 -7.68 24.43
N GLU A 202 -7.66 -8.72 24.15
CA GLU A 202 -6.35 -8.66 23.51
C GLU A 202 -6.48 -8.17 22.04
N ALA A 203 -7.56 -8.53 21.36
CA ALA A 203 -7.85 -8.03 20.02
C ALA A 203 -8.09 -6.51 20.03
N TYR A 204 -8.87 -5.99 20.99
CA TYR A 204 -9.06 -4.55 21.17
C TYR A 204 -7.72 -3.84 21.42
N GLU A 205 -6.88 -4.37 22.32
CA GLU A 205 -5.56 -3.78 22.61
C GLU A 205 -4.72 -3.63 21.34
N LYS A 206 -4.75 -4.62 20.42
CA LYS A 206 -4.06 -4.54 19.13
C LYS A 206 -4.64 -3.46 18.21
N TYR A 207 -5.96 -3.38 18.09
CA TYR A 207 -6.62 -2.37 17.26
C TYR A 207 -6.41 -0.95 17.80
N GLU A 208 -6.49 -0.78 19.11
CA GLU A 208 -6.24 0.51 19.77
C GLU A 208 -4.78 0.96 19.56
N ASN A 209 -3.81 0.05 19.59
CA ASN A 209 -2.41 0.33 19.26
C ASN A 209 -2.25 0.81 17.80
N VAL A 210 -2.98 0.24 16.85
CA VAL A 210 -2.96 0.69 15.43
C VAL A 210 -3.48 2.12 15.32
N ILE A 211 -4.58 2.44 16.02
CA ILE A 211 -5.14 3.80 16.03
C ILE A 211 -4.14 4.79 16.64
N PHE A 212 -3.55 4.44 17.78
CA PHE A 212 -2.59 5.29 18.49
C PHE A 212 -1.32 5.55 17.68
N SER A 213 -0.72 4.52 17.10
CA SER A 213 0.45 4.67 16.22
C SER A 213 0.12 5.42 14.92
N GLY A 214 -1.08 5.21 14.39
CA GLY A 214 -1.59 5.93 13.23
C GLY A 214 -1.71 7.43 13.48
N PHE A 215 -2.20 7.84 14.66
CA PHE A 215 -2.18 9.24 15.08
C PHE A 215 -0.76 9.81 15.06
N SER A 216 0.19 9.13 15.68
CA SER A 216 1.59 9.60 15.75
C SER A 216 2.17 9.83 14.35
N THR A 217 1.93 8.90 13.42
CA THR A 217 2.40 9.01 12.03
C THR A 217 1.74 10.19 11.30
N LEU A 218 0.41 10.32 11.39
CA LEU A 218 -0.34 11.43 10.77
C LEU A 218 0.09 12.79 11.32
N ASN A 219 0.24 12.89 12.65
CA ASN A 219 0.70 14.10 13.32
C ASN A 219 2.09 14.49 12.79
N PHE A 220 3.03 13.55 12.76
CA PHE A 220 4.39 13.80 12.29
C PHE A 220 4.42 14.26 10.83
N VAL A 221 3.72 13.57 9.93
CA VAL A 221 3.72 13.89 8.50
C VAL A 221 3.06 15.25 8.25
N LEU A 222 1.87 15.50 8.80
CA LEU A 222 1.15 16.76 8.60
C LEU A 222 1.89 17.95 9.20
N SER A 223 2.53 17.79 10.37
CA SER A 223 3.35 18.84 10.98
C SER A 223 4.60 19.12 10.14
N THR A 224 5.25 18.08 9.59
CA THR A 224 6.38 18.27 8.68
C THR A 224 5.96 19.01 7.40
N MET A 225 4.82 18.66 6.82
CA MET A 225 4.27 19.38 5.66
C MET A 225 3.94 20.83 5.99
N ALA A 226 3.38 21.11 7.18
CA ALA A 226 3.14 22.48 7.63
C ALA A 226 4.45 23.27 7.75
N GLY A 227 5.51 22.66 8.29
CA GLY A 227 6.84 23.25 8.36
C GLY A 227 7.44 23.54 6.96
N LEU A 228 7.20 22.68 5.96
CA LEU A 228 7.61 22.95 4.57
C LEU A 228 6.86 24.16 4.01
N ALA A 229 5.54 24.23 4.18
CA ALA A 229 4.73 25.37 3.73
C ALA A 229 5.19 26.69 4.36
N LEU A 230 5.58 26.69 5.65
CA LEU A 230 6.15 27.86 6.30
C LEU A 230 7.48 28.32 5.65
N ARG A 231 8.35 27.37 5.26
CA ARG A 231 9.60 27.69 4.54
C ARG A 231 9.35 28.31 3.16
N GLU A 232 8.25 27.94 2.51
CA GLU A 232 7.79 28.52 1.24
C GLU A 232 7.01 29.84 1.44
N ASN A 233 6.86 30.32 2.68
CA ASN A 233 6.05 31.49 3.07
C ASN A 233 4.55 31.32 2.78
N ASP A 234 4.07 30.10 2.61
CA ASP A 234 2.64 29.79 2.46
C ASP A 234 1.99 29.52 3.85
N ILE A 235 1.78 30.61 4.58
CA ILE A 235 1.13 30.58 5.91
C ILE A 235 -0.30 30.04 5.81
N GLY A 236 -0.97 30.27 4.67
CA GLY A 236 -2.34 29.79 4.43
C GLY A 236 -2.40 28.27 4.42
N TYR A 237 -1.55 27.63 3.64
CA TYR A 237 -1.48 26.17 3.55
C TYR A 237 -0.95 25.55 4.85
N ALA A 238 0.06 26.16 5.48
CA ALA A 238 0.56 25.70 6.78
C ALA A 238 -0.57 25.70 7.84
N ARG A 239 -1.37 26.76 7.91
CA ARG A 239 -2.54 26.85 8.80
C ARG A 239 -3.59 25.78 8.50
N PHE A 240 -3.86 25.52 7.22
CA PHE A 240 -4.77 24.44 6.80
C PHE A 240 -4.29 23.08 7.30
N LEU A 241 -2.99 22.75 7.12
CA LEU A 241 -2.41 21.47 7.56
C LEU A 241 -2.43 21.33 9.08
N SER A 242 -2.03 22.36 9.82
CA SER A 242 -2.09 22.38 11.29
C SER A 242 -3.52 22.23 11.81
N GLY A 243 -4.51 22.80 11.11
CA GLY A 243 -5.92 22.57 11.39
C GLY A 243 -6.36 21.13 11.20
N LYS A 244 -5.74 20.40 10.25
CA LYS A 244 -5.98 18.95 10.11
C LYS A 244 -5.40 18.15 11.27
N VAL A 245 -4.18 18.49 11.71
CA VAL A 245 -3.58 17.87 12.91
C VAL A 245 -4.49 18.07 14.11
N GLN A 246 -4.96 19.31 14.34
CA GLN A 246 -5.88 19.65 15.43
C GLN A 246 -7.15 18.80 15.38
N ALA A 247 -7.77 18.68 14.19
CA ALA A 247 -8.99 17.90 14.02
C ALA A 247 -8.78 16.41 14.30
N VAL A 248 -7.65 15.84 13.86
CA VAL A 248 -7.29 14.44 14.13
C VAL A 248 -7.03 14.23 15.63
N ALA A 249 -6.27 15.11 16.27
CA ALA A 249 -6.00 15.06 17.70
C ALA A 249 -7.30 15.12 18.52
N HIS A 250 -8.23 15.99 18.14
CA HIS A 250 -9.56 16.10 18.76
C HIS A 250 -10.37 14.81 18.57
N THR A 251 -10.47 14.31 17.33
CA THR A 251 -11.25 13.11 17.00
C THR A 251 -10.74 11.86 17.72
N LEU A 252 -9.42 11.77 17.90
CA LEU A 252 -8.78 10.65 18.58
C LEU A 252 -8.54 10.89 20.08
N GLU A 253 -9.15 11.94 20.65
CA GLU A 253 -9.16 12.25 22.08
C GLU A 253 -7.75 12.36 22.70
N MET A 254 -6.82 12.97 21.95
CA MET A 254 -5.40 13.06 22.34
C MET A 254 -5.12 14.08 23.47
N GLY A 255 -6.12 14.81 23.92
CA GLY A 255 -6.03 15.86 24.95
C GLY A 255 -5.82 17.25 24.36
N LYS A 256 -6.27 18.26 25.14
CA LYS A 256 -6.30 19.67 24.70
C LYS A 256 -4.92 20.23 24.35
N TYR A 257 -3.88 19.83 25.05
CA TYR A 257 -2.52 20.22 24.70
C TYR A 257 -2.16 19.79 23.27
N ASN A 258 -2.39 18.54 22.92
CA ASN A 258 -2.07 17.98 21.59
C ASN A 258 -2.98 18.54 20.48
N GLU A 259 -4.19 18.99 20.81
CA GLU A 259 -5.07 19.68 19.86
C GLU A 259 -4.53 21.07 19.47
N TYR A 260 -3.90 21.79 20.38
CA TYR A 260 -3.50 23.19 20.15
C TYR A 260 -2.02 23.36 19.80
N SER A 261 -1.16 22.43 20.19
CA SER A 261 0.30 22.52 19.92
C SER A 261 0.65 22.74 18.44
N PRO A 262 -0.07 22.19 17.44
CA PRO A 262 0.26 22.40 16.02
C PRO A 262 0.06 23.83 15.52
N MET A 263 -0.64 24.66 16.30
CA MET A 263 -0.90 26.06 15.93
C MET A 263 0.24 27.01 16.31
N LEU A 264 1.15 26.57 17.19
CA LEU A 264 2.22 27.43 17.71
C LEU A 264 3.12 27.95 16.59
N ASP A 265 3.66 27.08 15.77
CA ASP A 265 4.56 27.44 14.66
C ASP A 265 3.90 28.41 13.68
N ILE A 266 2.58 28.26 13.46
CA ILE A 266 1.81 29.09 12.56
C ILE A 266 1.70 30.54 13.05
N VAL A 267 1.38 30.71 14.32
CA VAL A 267 1.23 32.06 14.91
C VAL A 267 2.58 32.72 15.08
N CYS A 268 3.63 31.96 15.40
CA CYS A 268 5.02 32.46 15.49
C CYS A 268 5.55 32.92 14.13
N ALA A 269 5.36 32.12 13.07
CA ALA A 269 5.80 32.48 11.72
C ALA A 269 5.11 33.75 11.21
N GLY A 270 3.82 33.92 11.53
CA GLY A 270 3.06 35.12 11.23
C GLY A 270 3.35 36.30 12.16
N LYS A 271 4.16 36.13 13.20
CA LYS A 271 4.37 37.12 14.30
C LYS A 271 3.05 37.68 14.83
N ASP A 272 2.04 36.83 14.91
CA ASP A 272 0.70 37.17 15.40
C ASP A 272 0.72 37.26 16.93
N VAL A 273 0.90 38.46 17.47
CA VAL A 273 1.05 38.72 18.91
C VAL A 273 -0.14 38.16 19.72
N GLU A 274 -1.36 38.46 19.30
CA GLU A 274 -2.56 38.01 20.00
C GLU A 274 -2.78 36.49 19.85
N GLY A 275 -2.56 35.95 18.64
CA GLY A 275 -2.63 34.52 18.35
C GLY A 275 -1.59 33.74 19.14
N THR A 276 -0.33 34.20 19.20
CA THR A 276 0.75 33.57 19.97
C THR A 276 0.39 33.52 21.46
N TYR A 277 -0.05 34.66 22.02
CA TYR A 277 -0.49 34.69 23.42
C TYR A 277 -1.61 33.67 23.70
N LYS A 278 -2.64 33.62 22.85
CA LYS A 278 -3.76 32.70 23.02
C LYS A 278 -3.33 31.22 22.96
N VAL A 279 -2.48 30.87 21.99
CA VAL A 279 -1.98 29.50 21.85
C VAL A 279 -1.10 29.13 23.02
N VAL A 280 -0.11 29.95 23.37
CA VAL A 280 0.82 29.66 24.49
C VAL A 280 0.07 29.58 25.82
N LYS A 281 -0.84 30.51 26.09
CA LYS A 281 -1.70 30.46 27.28
C LYS A 281 -2.46 29.13 27.32
N HIS A 282 -3.07 28.75 26.22
CA HIS A 282 -3.83 27.49 26.14
C HIS A 282 -2.93 26.27 26.39
N LEU A 283 -1.72 26.23 25.83
CA LEU A 283 -0.75 25.15 26.06
C LEU A 283 -0.36 25.06 27.52
N LEU A 284 -0.01 26.18 28.17
CA LEU A 284 0.37 26.23 29.57
C LEU A 284 -0.79 25.85 30.52
N ASP A 285 -1.99 26.29 30.22
CA ASP A 285 -3.19 25.95 31.00
C ASP A 285 -3.56 24.46 30.86
N ASN A 286 -3.16 23.79 29.79
CA ASN A 286 -3.52 22.43 29.45
C ASN A 286 -2.35 21.43 29.41
N VAL A 287 -1.18 21.75 29.97
CA VAL A 287 -0.03 20.81 30.07
C VAL A 287 -0.46 19.48 30.68
N GLY A 288 -1.28 19.51 31.73
CA GLY A 288 -1.81 18.32 32.40
C GLY A 288 -2.63 17.40 31.50
N THR A 289 -3.14 17.91 30.36
CA THR A 289 -3.94 17.11 29.41
C THR A 289 -3.10 16.44 28.31
N MET A 290 -1.79 16.63 28.30
CA MET A 290 -0.88 16.08 27.28
C MET A 290 -1.01 14.57 27.12
N TYR A 291 -1.40 13.88 28.18
CA TYR A 291 -1.56 12.44 28.24
C TYR A 291 -2.99 11.99 28.51
N ASP A 292 -3.98 12.85 28.27
CA ASP A 292 -5.40 12.53 28.55
C ASP A 292 -5.97 11.42 27.67
N PHE A 293 -5.33 11.15 26.51
CA PHE A 293 -5.67 9.95 25.72
C PHE A 293 -5.66 8.65 26.56
N ARG A 294 -4.90 8.59 27.66
CA ARG A 294 -4.86 7.45 28.59
C ARG A 294 -6.17 7.25 29.37
N LYS A 295 -6.99 8.29 29.46
CA LYS A 295 -8.32 8.27 30.11
C LYS A 295 -9.44 8.09 29.11
N SER A 296 -9.11 8.14 27.80
CA SER A 296 -10.07 8.03 26.73
C SER A 296 -10.66 6.61 26.66
N GLY A 297 -11.96 6.53 26.37
CA GLY A 297 -12.63 5.27 26.08
C GLY A 297 -12.11 4.58 24.79
N LEU A 298 -11.46 5.35 23.90
CA LEU A 298 -10.90 4.84 22.64
C LEU A 298 -9.69 3.93 22.88
N TYR A 299 -8.98 4.09 24.00
CA TYR A 299 -7.78 3.31 24.35
C TYR A 299 -7.97 2.50 25.64
N LYS A 300 -9.18 2.08 25.90
CA LYS A 300 -9.63 1.43 27.15
C LYS A 300 -8.86 0.15 27.49
N HIS A 301 -8.38 -0.59 26.47
CA HIS A 301 -7.73 -1.87 26.66
C HIS A 301 -6.19 -1.76 26.63
N MET A 302 -5.67 -0.61 26.17
CA MET A 302 -4.22 -0.36 26.20
C MET A 302 -3.72 -0.18 27.62
N LYS A 303 -2.51 -0.64 27.85
CA LYS A 303 -1.81 -0.45 29.13
C LYS A 303 -0.77 0.65 28.98
N PHE A 304 -0.97 1.75 29.65
CA PHE A 304 -0.02 2.86 29.70
C PHE A 304 0.80 2.80 31.00
N ARG A 305 2.05 3.25 30.93
CA ARG A 305 2.86 3.43 32.15
C ARG A 305 2.30 4.60 32.96
N ASP A 306 2.41 4.51 34.28
CA ASP A 306 2.05 5.64 35.13
C ASP A 306 3.01 6.81 34.87
N ILE A 307 2.46 8.01 34.89
CA ILE A 307 3.22 9.26 34.74
C ILE A 307 3.21 9.96 36.08
N ASP A 308 4.39 10.28 36.56
CA ASP A 308 4.58 11.07 37.76
C ASP A 308 4.14 12.53 37.47
N GLU A 309 3.35 13.13 38.37
CA GLU A 309 2.95 14.54 38.27
C GLU A 309 4.15 15.47 38.20
N ALA A 310 5.25 15.13 38.89
CA ALA A 310 6.50 15.87 38.80
C ALA A 310 7.07 15.98 37.38
N ILE A 311 6.77 15.02 36.48
CA ILE A 311 7.15 15.11 35.07
C ILE A 311 6.38 16.23 34.39
N LEU A 312 5.10 16.36 34.66
CA LEU A 312 4.24 17.40 34.04
C LEU A 312 4.66 18.82 34.52
N ASP A 313 5.01 18.97 35.78
CA ASP A 313 5.52 20.24 36.31
C ASP A 313 6.86 20.59 35.65
N GLY A 314 7.77 19.62 35.50
CA GLY A 314 9.04 19.82 34.80
C GLY A 314 8.83 20.16 33.28
N VAL A 315 7.81 19.62 32.62
CA VAL A 315 7.45 20.01 31.27
C VAL A 315 6.98 21.45 31.20
N LYS A 316 6.13 21.88 32.14
CA LYS A 316 5.62 23.26 32.21
C LYS A 316 6.73 24.27 32.38
N GLU A 317 7.69 23.98 33.26
CA GLU A 317 8.86 24.85 33.48
C GLU A 317 9.73 24.97 32.22
N LYS A 318 10.01 23.84 31.53
CA LYS A 318 10.75 23.85 30.26
C LYS A 318 10.04 24.62 29.15
N LEU A 319 8.73 24.53 29.08
CA LEU A 319 7.92 25.31 28.12
C LEU A 319 8.05 26.81 28.42
N LEU A 320 7.95 27.20 29.71
CA LEU A 320 8.14 28.60 30.11
C LEU A 320 9.56 29.11 29.79
N GLU A 321 10.58 28.29 30.00
CA GLU A 321 11.97 28.63 29.59
C GLU A 321 12.07 28.84 28.08
N GLY A 322 11.46 27.95 27.27
CA GLY A 322 11.41 28.07 25.81
C GLY A 322 10.71 29.36 25.37
N PHE A 323 9.58 29.71 26.00
CA PHE A 323 8.81 30.91 25.63
C PHE A 323 9.49 32.23 26.09
N ARG A 324 10.54 32.18 26.95
CA ARG A 324 11.39 33.31 27.30
C ARG A 324 12.53 33.57 26.30
N ASN A 325 12.66 32.74 25.27
CA ASN A 325 13.69 32.90 24.25
C ASN A 325 13.41 34.17 23.41
N GLU A 326 14.27 35.17 23.55
CA GLU A 326 14.11 36.45 22.82
C GLU A 326 14.34 36.34 21.32
N GLU A 327 15.12 35.36 20.85
CA GLU A 327 15.32 35.16 19.41
C GLU A 327 14.02 34.71 18.74
N GLU A 328 13.22 33.87 19.41
CA GLU A 328 11.96 33.35 18.87
C GLU A 328 10.77 34.25 19.19
N PHE A 329 10.69 34.76 20.41
CA PHE A 329 9.52 35.47 20.94
C PHE A 329 9.76 36.96 21.20
N GLY A 330 10.90 37.55 20.79
CA GLY A 330 11.19 38.96 20.99
C GLY A 330 10.15 39.92 20.39
N TYR A 331 9.38 39.49 19.37
CA TYR A 331 8.28 40.27 18.82
C TYR A 331 7.07 40.41 19.76
N MET A 332 7.07 39.65 20.88
CA MET A 332 6.06 39.72 21.94
C MET A 332 6.37 40.81 23.00
N ALA A 333 7.56 41.43 22.93
CA ALA A 333 7.99 42.43 23.92
C ALA A 333 7.02 43.64 23.95
N GLY A 334 6.66 44.08 25.14
CA GLY A 334 5.72 45.17 25.38
C GLY A 334 4.23 44.77 25.28
N TYR A 335 3.94 43.51 25.05
CA TYR A 335 2.57 43.01 25.17
C TYR A 335 2.28 42.55 26.60
N GLU A 336 1.67 43.41 27.37
CA GLU A 336 1.46 43.22 28.81
C GLU A 336 0.87 41.83 29.22
N PRO A 337 -0.14 41.29 28.51
CA PRO A 337 -0.65 39.96 28.83
C PRO A 337 0.38 38.83 28.68
N TRP A 338 1.31 38.95 27.71
CA TRP A 338 2.41 37.99 27.52
C TRP A 338 3.43 38.07 28.65
N GLU A 339 3.85 39.29 29.03
CA GLU A 339 4.83 39.49 30.07
C GLU A 339 4.32 38.92 31.40
N LYS A 340 3.05 39.16 31.74
CA LYS A 340 2.41 38.55 32.90
C LYS A 340 2.37 37.03 32.83
N LEU A 341 2.05 36.46 31.64
CA LEU A 341 1.96 35.01 31.49
C LEU A 341 3.30 34.29 31.66
N ILE A 342 4.38 34.88 31.12
CA ILE A 342 5.67 34.21 30.99
C ILE A 342 6.63 34.55 32.14
N PHE A 343 6.56 35.76 32.74
CA PHE A 343 7.49 36.24 33.73
C PHE A 343 6.88 36.39 35.13
N ASP A 344 5.59 36.64 35.26
CA ASP A 344 4.93 36.69 36.56
C ASP A 344 4.63 35.25 37.05
N ARG A 345 5.05 34.96 38.27
CA ARG A 345 4.79 33.69 38.97
C ARG A 345 3.51 33.77 39.78
#